data_077ddf89b4f3595d38d8366a052447cd
#
_entry.id   077ddf89b4f3595d38d8366a052447cd
#
_cell.length_a   1.000
_cell.length_b   1.000
_cell.length_c   1.000
_cell.angle_alpha   90.00
_cell.angle_beta   90.00
_cell.angle_gamma   90.00
#
_symmetry.space_group_name_H-M   'P 1'
#
loop_
_entity.id
_entity.type
_entity.pdbx_description
1 polymer ?
#
loop_
_entity_poly.entity_id
_entity_poly.type
_entity_poly.pdbx_seq_one_letter_code
_entity_poly.pdbx_strand_id
1 'polypeptide(L)'
;MLSLEALEERIGYVFQDKKLLRRAVTHRSFAQEHNERLEFLGDSVLNCVIGYALFLRDKHFNEGELSRVRANLVCEKTLHEIALKIDVSSFLYMGEGEVKTGGAHRASILADAMEAIFGAVFREAGFDTAQRVILKLYDPILTGLTPEQMSKDP
;
A
#
# COMPACT_ATOMS: atom_id res chain seq x y z
N MET A 1 3.60 -18.38 10.24
CA MET A 1 3.61 -16.92 10.05
C MET A 1 5.05 -16.40 10.13
N LEU A 2 5.44 -15.58 9.17
CA LEU A 2 6.76 -14.97 9.16
C LEU A 2 6.85 -13.84 10.19
N SER A 3 8.07 -13.51 10.61
CA SER A 3 8.28 -12.41 11.56
C SER A 3 8.07 -11.05 10.90
N LEU A 4 7.65 -10.06 11.67
CA LEU A 4 7.49 -8.70 11.15
C LEU A 4 8.80 -8.10 10.67
N GLU A 5 9.93 -8.56 11.16
CA GLU A 5 11.25 -8.14 10.67
C GLU A 5 11.42 -8.45 9.18
N ALA A 6 10.91 -9.60 8.73
CA ALA A 6 10.95 -9.95 7.32
C ALA A 6 10.11 -8.97 6.48
N LEU A 7 8.98 -8.52 7.00
CA LEU A 7 8.16 -7.51 6.33
C LEU A 7 8.89 -6.17 6.26
N GLU A 8 9.54 -5.77 7.35
CA GLU A 8 10.32 -4.54 7.39
C GLU A 8 11.42 -4.53 6.32
N GLU A 9 12.10 -5.65 6.14
CA GLU A 9 13.09 -5.79 5.08
C GLU A 9 12.50 -5.55 3.69
N ARG A 10 11.33 -6.14 3.46
CA ARG A 10 10.67 -6.07 2.14
C ARG A 10 10.17 -4.68 1.81
N ILE A 11 9.69 -3.93 2.80
CA ILE A 11 9.23 -2.57 2.58
C ILE A 11 10.36 -1.53 2.67
N GLY A 12 11.50 -1.90 3.26
CA GLY A 12 12.66 -1.03 3.38
C GLY A 12 12.56 -0.01 4.51
N TYR A 13 11.82 -0.33 5.56
CA TYR A 13 11.71 0.54 6.73
C TYR A 13 11.62 -0.30 8.00
N VAL A 14 12.43 0.05 9.01
CA VAL A 14 12.45 -0.62 10.32
C VAL A 14 11.70 0.25 11.32
N PHE A 15 10.59 -0.28 11.85
CA PHE A 15 9.77 0.46 12.82
C PHE A 15 10.45 0.54 14.18
N GLN A 16 10.33 1.69 14.84
CA GLN A 16 10.69 1.83 16.24
C GLN A 16 9.61 1.19 17.10
N ASP A 17 8.35 1.46 16.78
CA ASP A 17 7.21 0.84 17.47
C ASP A 17 6.67 -0.32 16.65
N LYS A 18 7.07 -1.54 17.04
CA LYS A 18 6.64 -2.76 16.35
C LYS A 18 5.14 -3.00 16.46
N LYS A 19 4.50 -2.45 17.49
CA LYS A 19 3.04 -2.58 17.66
C LYS A 19 2.29 -1.86 16.56
N LEU A 20 2.85 -0.76 16.07
CA LEU A 20 2.24 0.00 14.98
C LEU A 20 2.24 -0.81 13.68
N LEU A 21 3.35 -1.45 13.36
CA LEU A 21 3.41 -2.33 12.19
C LEU A 21 2.48 -3.53 12.35
N ARG A 22 2.45 -4.14 13.54
CA ARG A 22 1.55 -5.25 13.82
C ARG A 22 0.09 -4.83 13.60
N ARG A 23 -0.29 -3.64 14.05
CA ARG A 23 -1.63 -3.12 13.84
C ARG A 23 -1.96 -2.97 12.35
N ALA A 24 -0.99 -2.52 11.55
CA ALA A 24 -1.18 -2.34 10.12
C ALA A 24 -1.55 -3.66 9.40
N VAL A 25 -1.10 -4.78 9.90
CA VAL A 25 -1.40 -6.11 9.34
C VAL A 25 -2.41 -6.89 10.20
N THR A 26 -3.16 -6.22 11.06
CA THR A 26 -4.20 -6.84 11.88
C THR A 26 -5.56 -6.52 11.28
N HIS A 27 -6.25 -7.58 10.82
CA HIS A 27 -7.60 -7.48 10.28
C HIS A 27 -8.62 -7.39 11.43
N ARG A 28 -9.74 -6.72 11.17
CA ARG A 28 -10.81 -6.54 12.18
C ARG A 28 -11.35 -7.85 12.75
N SER A 29 -11.21 -8.95 12.02
CA SER A 29 -11.65 -10.26 12.51
C SER A 29 -10.78 -10.82 13.62
N PHE A 30 -9.57 -10.28 13.79
CA PHE A 30 -8.60 -10.78 14.77
C PHE A 30 -8.65 -10.02 16.10
N ALA A 31 -8.75 -8.69 16.06
CA ALA A 31 -8.68 -7.86 17.25
C ALA A 31 -9.41 -6.54 17.06
N GLN A 32 -9.75 -5.87 18.17
CA GLN A 32 -10.37 -4.55 18.15
C GLN A 32 -9.41 -3.49 17.63
N GLU A 33 -8.13 -3.59 17.98
CA GLU A 33 -7.12 -2.70 17.47
C GLU A 33 -6.62 -3.22 16.12
N HIS A 34 -7.37 -2.90 15.09
CA HIS A 34 -7.13 -3.34 13.72
C HIS A 34 -6.71 -2.19 12.82
N ASN A 35 -6.60 -2.48 11.53
CA ASN A 35 -5.93 -1.59 10.59
C ASN A 35 -6.80 -0.58 9.83
N GLU A 36 -8.11 -0.51 10.09
CA GLU A 36 -8.99 0.36 9.27
C GLU A 36 -8.62 1.83 9.33
N ARG A 37 -8.27 2.36 10.50
CA ARG A 37 -7.86 3.77 10.60
C ARG A 37 -6.52 4.04 9.92
N LEU A 38 -5.59 3.09 10.00
CA LEU A 38 -4.30 3.21 9.31
C LEU A 38 -4.48 3.12 7.81
N GLU A 39 -5.40 2.29 7.36
CA GLU A 39 -5.77 2.19 5.94
C GLU A 39 -6.28 3.54 5.41
N PHE A 40 -7.17 4.19 6.16
CA PHE A 40 -7.69 5.51 5.80
C PHE A 40 -6.56 6.52 5.64
N LEU A 41 -5.66 6.57 6.63
CA LEU A 41 -4.52 7.48 6.59
C LEU A 41 -3.60 7.15 5.42
N GLY A 42 -3.32 5.87 5.22
CA GLY A 42 -2.44 5.41 4.14
C GLY A 42 -2.99 5.72 2.76
N ASP A 43 -4.31 5.63 2.59
CA ASP A 43 -4.95 5.99 1.33
C ASP A 43 -4.67 7.46 0.99
N SER A 44 -4.80 8.35 1.97
CA SER A 44 -4.52 9.78 1.77
C SER A 44 -3.06 10.04 1.40
N VAL A 45 -2.15 9.39 2.12
CA VAL A 45 -0.71 9.54 1.85
C VAL A 45 -0.33 8.99 0.49
N LEU A 46 -0.85 7.81 0.15
CA LEU A 46 -0.60 7.17 -1.14
C LEU A 46 -1.03 8.07 -2.30
N ASN A 47 -2.25 8.61 -2.23
CA ASN A 47 -2.75 9.49 -3.27
C ASN A 47 -1.90 10.73 -3.43
N CYS A 48 -1.43 11.31 -2.32
CA CYS A 48 -0.56 12.48 -2.36
C CYS A 48 0.79 12.15 -3.01
N VAL A 49 1.41 11.05 -2.58
CA VAL A 49 2.74 10.65 -3.09
C VAL A 49 2.69 10.35 -4.59
N ILE A 50 1.72 9.55 -5.01
CA ILE A 50 1.60 9.17 -6.42
C ILE A 50 1.20 10.38 -7.27
N GLY A 51 0.26 11.20 -6.78
CA GLY A 51 -0.14 12.41 -7.49
C GLY A 51 1.04 13.36 -7.72
N TYR A 52 1.85 13.56 -6.70
CA TYR A 52 3.01 14.42 -6.82
C TYR A 52 4.07 13.85 -7.77
N ALA A 53 4.31 12.54 -7.69
CA ALA A 53 5.25 11.88 -8.60
C ALA A 53 4.83 12.03 -10.07
N LEU A 54 3.55 11.86 -10.35
CA LEU A 54 3.01 12.04 -11.71
C LEU A 54 3.09 13.50 -12.15
N PHE A 55 2.79 14.44 -11.25
CA PHE A 55 2.89 15.87 -11.54
C PHE A 55 4.31 16.25 -11.97
N LEU A 56 5.31 15.73 -11.31
CA LEU A 56 6.71 16.01 -11.64
C LEU A 56 7.18 15.33 -12.92
N ARG A 57 6.70 14.10 -13.15
CA ARG A 57 7.15 13.27 -14.26
C ARG A 57 6.48 13.61 -15.59
N ASP A 58 5.14 13.76 -15.55
CA ASP A 58 4.30 13.86 -16.75
C ASP A 58 3.84 15.29 -16.96
N LYS A 59 4.79 16.17 -17.26
CA LYS A 59 4.60 17.63 -17.31
C LYS A 59 3.59 18.09 -18.37
N HIS A 60 3.33 17.25 -19.37
CA HIS A 60 2.41 17.60 -20.46
C HIS A 60 0.99 17.08 -20.23
N PHE A 61 0.75 16.30 -19.19
CA PHE A 61 -0.57 15.79 -18.89
C PHE A 61 -1.42 16.87 -18.23
N ASN A 62 -2.68 16.96 -18.66
CA ASN A 62 -3.64 17.82 -18.00
C ASN A 62 -4.20 17.13 -16.75
N GLU A 63 -5.04 17.84 -16.00
CA GLU A 63 -5.60 17.33 -14.75
C GLU A 63 -6.38 16.03 -14.96
N GLY A 64 -7.18 15.92 -16.01
CA GLY A 64 -7.96 14.73 -16.30
C GLY A 64 -7.08 13.52 -16.54
N GLU A 65 -6.01 13.70 -17.31
CA GLU A 65 -5.04 12.63 -17.57
C GLU A 65 -4.29 12.21 -16.32
N LEU A 66 -3.84 13.18 -15.52
CA LEU A 66 -3.17 12.89 -14.25
C LEU A 66 -4.08 12.14 -13.30
N SER A 67 -5.36 12.53 -13.21
CA SER A 67 -6.32 11.86 -12.35
C SER A 67 -6.59 10.42 -12.77
N ARG A 68 -6.68 10.17 -14.07
CA ARG A 68 -6.91 8.81 -14.59
C ARG A 68 -5.73 7.91 -14.30
N VAL A 69 -4.51 8.40 -14.55
CA VAL A 69 -3.31 7.61 -14.30
C VAL A 69 -3.18 7.32 -12.81
N ARG A 70 -3.39 8.33 -11.96
CA ARG A 70 -3.35 8.13 -10.51
C ARG A 70 -4.37 7.07 -10.08
N ALA A 71 -5.60 7.15 -10.58
CA ALA A 71 -6.64 6.17 -10.24
C ALA A 71 -6.21 4.75 -10.58
N ASN A 72 -5.53 4.55 -11.71
CA ASN A 72 -5.01 3.25 -12.10
C ASN A 72 -3.86 2.76 -11.22
N LEU A 73 -3.10 3.68 -10.64
CA LEU A 73 -1.95 3.33 -9.83
C LEU A 73 -2.30 3.08 -8.37
N VAL A 74 -3.38 3.67 -7.87
CA VAL A 74 -3.77 3.51 -6.45
C VAL A 74 -4.98 2.61 -6.25
N CYS A 75 -5.45 1.97 -7.30
CA CYS A 75 -6.61 1.09 -7.23
C CYS A 75 -6.27 -0.24 -6.53
N GLU A 76 -7.32 -0.96 -6.15
CA GLU A 76 -7.20 -2.26 -5.48
C GLU A 76 -6.31 -3.22 -6.26
N LYS A 77 -6.49 -3.30 -7.57
CA LYS A 77 -5.71 -4.22 -8.42
C LYS A 77 -4.21 -3.98 -8.28
N THR A 78 -3.78 -2.73 -8.39
CA THR A 78 -2.36 -2.39 -8.31
C THR A 78 -1.80 -2.64 -6.92
N LEU A 79 -2.54 -2.23 -5.88
CA LEU A 79 -2.13 -2.50 -4.50
C LEU A 79 -2.04 -3.99 -4.21
N HIS A 80 -2.97 -4.77 -4.75
CA HIS A 80 -2.94 -6.22 -4.62
C HIS A 80 -1.68 -6.81 -5.28
N GLU A 81 -1.31 -6.34 -6.46
CA GLU A 81 -0.09 -6.78 -7.13
C GLU A 81 1.16 -6.51 -6.29
N ILE A 82 1.24 -5.34 -5.66
CA ILE A 82 2.34 -5.00 -4.76
C ILE A 82 2.33 -5.91 -3.54
N ALA A 83 1.15 -6.13 -2.95
CA ALA A 83 0.99 -7.01 -1.80
C ALA A 83 1.46 -8.43 -2.09
N LEU A 84 1.19 -8.93 -3.28
CA LEU A 84 1.65 -10.26 -3.69
C LEU A 84 3.17 -10.33 -3.79
N LYS A 85 3.80 -9.28 -4.31
CA LYS A 85 5.27 -9.24 -4.46
C LYS A 85 5.99 -9.31 -3.13
N ILE A 86 5.47 -8.67 -2.10
CA ILE A 86 6.09 -8.68 -0.77
C ILE A 86 5.45 -9.70 0.16
N ASP A 87 4.50 -10.48 -0.36
CA ASP A 87 3.83 -11.57 0.36
C ASP A 87 3.18 -11.12 1.66
N VAL A 88 2.36 -10.08 1.58
CA VAL A 88 1.68 -9.52 2.75
C VAL A 88 0.80 -10.56 3.45
N SER A 89 0.22 -11.49 2.69
CA SER A 89 -0.67 -12.51 3.26
C SER A 89 0.00 -13.32 4.36
N SER A 90 1.32 -13.52 4.28
CA SER A 90 2.09 -14.30 5.26
C SER A 90 2.26 -13.57 6.60
N PHE A 91 1.91 -12.29 6.67
CA PHE A 91 2.08 -11.46 7.87
C PHE A 91 0.76 -11.06 8.52
N LEU A 92 -0.39 -11.41 7.89
CA LEU A 92 -1.69 -10.96 8.38
C LEU A 92 -2.12 -11.67 9.65
N TYR A 93 -2.63 -10.89 10.60
CA TYR A 93 -3.33 -11.41 11.77
C TYR A 93 -4.82 -11.39 11.46
N MET A 94 -5.43 -12.56 11.36
CA MET A 94 -6.85 -12.72 11.02
C MET A 94 -7.51 -13.72 11.95
N GLY A 95 -8.82 -13.57 12.13
CA GLY A 95 -9.62 -14.55 12.84
C GLY A 95 -9.73 -15.86 12.06
N GLU A 96 -9.92 -16.97 12.77
CA GLU A 96 -9.99 -18.30 12.15
C GLU A 96 -11.04 -18.41 11.06
N GLY A 97 -12.21 -17.79 11.26
CA GLY A 97 -13.29 -17.83 10.29
C GLY A 97 -12.89 -17.17 8.96
N GLU A 98 -12.19 -16.04 9.04
CA GLU A 98 -11.69 -15.36 7.84
C GLU A 98 -10.63 -16.17 7.14
N VAL A 99 -9.71 -16.76 7.88
CA VAL A 99 -8.67 -17.62 7.31
C VAL A 99 -9.30 -18.79 6.56
N LYS A 100 -10.30 -19.44 7.16
CA LYS A 100 -10.96 -20.60 6.56
C LYS A 100 -11.68 -20.27 5.26
N THR A 101 -12.18 -19.04 5.13
CA THR A 101 -12.87 -18.59 3.92
C THR A 101 -11.95 -17.93 2.92
N GLY A 102 -10.63 -18.02 3.11
CA GLY A 102 -9.64 -17.50 2.20
C GLY A 102 -9.35 -16.01 2.32
N GLY A 103 -9.69 -15.40 3.49
CA GLY A 103 -9.53 -13.97 3.69
C GLY A 103 -8.11 -13.46 3.46
N ALA A 104 -7.11 -14.26 3.86
CA ALA A 104 -5.70 -13.87 3.72
C ALA A 104 -5.27 -13.71 2.25
N HIS A 105 -6.06 -14.16 1.31
CA HIS A 105 -5.77 -14.07 -0.12
C HIS A 105 -6.75 -13.21 -0.90
N ARG A 106 -7.71 -12.54 -0.23
CA ARG A 106 -8.62 -11.63 -0.91
C ARG A 106 -7.90 -10.34 -1.30
N ALA A 107 -8.10 -9.95 -2.56
CA ALA A 107 -7.46 -8.75 -3.10
C ALA A 107 -7.77 -7.50 -2.28
N SER A 108 -9.02 -7.32 -1.84
CA SER A 108 -9.41 -6.15 -1.06
C SER A 108 -8.71 -6.09 0.30
N ILE A 109 -8.59 -7.23 0.97
CA ILE A 109 -7.94 -7.29 2.28
C ILE A 109 -6.44 -7.02 2.17
N LEU A 110 -5.82 -7.56 1.13
CA LEU A 110 -4.39 -7.33 0.88
C LEU A 110 -4.11 -5.89 0.48
N ALA A 111 -4.95 -5.30 -0.36
CA ALA A 111 -4.83 -3.90 -0.75
C ALA A 111 -5.00 -2.98 0.47
N ASP A 112 -5.98 -3.25 1.31
CA ASP A 112 -6.24 -2.48 2.52
C ASP A 112 -5.04 -2.55 3.47
N ALA A 113 -4.43 -3.73 3.60
CA ALA A 113 -3.25 -3.91 4.45
C ALA A 113 -2.06 -3.11 3.90
N MET A 114 -1.89 -3.05 2.58
CA MET A 114 -0.84 -2.22 1.98
C MET A 114 -1.03 -0.74 2.34
N GLU A 115 -2.25 -0.23 2.21
CA GLU A 115 -2.53 1.15 2.60
C GLU A 115 -2.27 1.36 4.08
N ALA A 116 -2.66 0.41 4.93
CA ALA A 116 -2.42 0.51 6.37
C ALA A 116 -0.91 0.54 6.69
N ILE A 117 -0.11 -0.22 5.98
CA ILE A 117 1.35 -0.19 6.14
C ILE A 117 1.89 1.21 5.79
N PHE A 118 1.44 1.79 4.67
CA PHE A 118 1.85 3.15 4.31
C PHE A 118 1.41 4.17 5.36
N GLY A 119 0.21 4.02 5.90
CA GLY A 119 -0.29 4.86 6.98
C GLY A 119 0.55 4.75 8.24
N ALA A 120 0.98 3.54 8.59
CA ALA A 120 1.82 3.29 9.76
C ALA A 120 3.20 3.94 9.60
N VAL A 121 3.82 3.81 8.43
CA VAL A 121 5.10 4.46 8.15
C VAL A 121 4.97 5.98 8.28
N PHE A 122 3.92 6.54 7.68
CA PHE A 122 3.66 7.98 7.76
C PHE A 122 3.46 8.43 9.21
N ARG A 123 2.67 7.68 9.97
CA ARG A 123 2.35 8.01 11.36
C ARG A 123 3.61 8.07 12.23
N GLU A 124 4.53 7.15 12.02
CA GLU A 124 5.76 7.09 12.82
C GLU A 124 6.86 8.02 12.31
N ALA A 125 7.06 8.06 11.01
CA ALA A 125 8.27 8.66 10.41
C ALA A 125 8.02 9.87 9.52
N GLY A 126 6.76 10.20 9.25
CA GLY A 126 6.42 11.39 8.47
C GLY A 126 6.38 11.18 6.97
N PHE A 127 6.14 12.27 6.24
CA PHE A 127 5.88 12.23 4.80
C PHE A 127 7.08 11.76 3.98
N ASP A 128 8.26 12.30 4.25
CA ASP A 128 9.44 12.00 3.42
C ASP A 128 9.78 10.51 3.44
N THR A 129 9.70 9.90 4.61
CA THR A 129 9.95 8.46 4.74
C THR A 129 8.85 7.65 4.08
N ALA A 130 7.58 8.03 4.26
CA ALA A 130 6.47 7.36 3.61
C ALA A 130 6.60 7.44 2.10
N GLN A 131 6.97 8.61 1.56
CA GLN A 131 7.21 8.81 0.14
C GLN A 131 8.28 7.86 -0.38
N ARG A 132 9.40 7.76 0.34
CA ARG A 132 10.50 6.86 -0.04
C ARG A 132 10.05 5.41 -0.09
N VAL A 133 9.30 4.96 0.91
CA VAL A 133 8.81 3.59 0.98
C VAL A 133 7.83 3.30 -0.16
N ILE A 134 6.88 4.20 -0.37
CA ILE A 134 5.87 4.04 -1.42
C ILE A 134 6.53 4.02 -2.81
N LEU A 135 7.41 4.97 -3.08
CA LEU A 135 8.05 5.05 -4.40
C LEU A 135 8.97 3.86 -4.66
N LYS A 136 9.61 3.32 -3.63
CA LYS A 136 10.41 2.10 -3.77
C LYS A 136 9.55 0.92 -4.22
N LEU A 137 8.39 0.74 -3.59
CA LEU A 137 7.50 -0.36 -3.93
C LEU A 137 6.81 -0.17 -5.27
N TYR A 138 6.58 1.08 -5.67
CA TYR A 138 5.94 1.41 -6.94
C TYR A 138 6.92 1.51 -8.11
N ASP A 139 8.22 1.54 -7.84
CA ASP A 139 9.22 1.79 -8.89
C ASP A 139 9.08 0.89 -10.12
N PRO A 140 8.93 -0.44 -9.98
CA PRO A 140 8.77 -1.28 -11.17
C PRO A 140 7.51 -0.94 -11.99
N ILE A 141 6.46 -0.51 -11.32
CA ILE A 141 5.20 -0.14 -11.98
C ILE A 141 5.36 1.20 -12.71
N LEU A 142 5.94 2.19 -12.03
CA LEU A 142 6.12 3.52 -12.59
C LEU A 142 7.08 3.51 -13.78
N THR A 143 8.18 2.78 -13.68
CA THR A 143 9.15 2.70 -14.78
C THR A 143 8.67 1.85 -15.95
N GLY A 144 7.76 0.91 -15.70
CA GLY A 144 7.18 0.07 -16.73
C GLY A 144 6.00 0.69 -17.47
N LEU A 145 5.52 1.85 -17.05
CA LEU A 145 4.41 2.51 -17.72
C LEU A 145 4.84 3.12 -19.05
N THR A 146 4.09 2.84 -20.10
CA THR A 146 4.26 3.49 -21.40
C THR A 146 3.30 4.68 -21.47
N PRO A 147 3.60 5.68 -22.33
CA PRO A 147 2.66 6.80 -22.51
C PRO A 147 1.26 6.36 -22.92
N GLU A 148 1.16 5.29 -23.71
CA GLU A 148 -0.13 4.74 -24.13
C GLU A 148 -0.92 4.17 -22.96
N GLN A 149 -0.25 3.43 -22.08
CA GLN A 149 -0.89 2.87 -20.90
C GLN A 149 -1.34 3.96 -19.93
N MET A 150 -0.55 5.02 -19.82
CA MET A 150 -0.85 6.14 -18.94
C MET A 150 -2.07 6.93 -19.40
N SER A 151 -2.35 6.97 -20.70
CA SER A 151 -3.45 7.75 -21.24
C SER A 151 -4.78 6.99 -21.35
N LYS A 152 -4.78 5.68 -21.12
CA LYS A 152 -5.99 4.85 -21.22
C LYS A 152 -6.87 4.97 -19.98
N ASP A 153 -8.17 4.89 -20.21
CA ASP A 153 -9.14 4.79 -19.11
C ASP A 153 -8.95 3.46 -18.37
N PRO A 154 -9.27 3.42 -17.06
CA PRO A 154 -9.18 2.22 -16.27
C PRO A 154 -10.07 1.10 -16.80
#